data_d857c1ee81892d11d52ebb8b7c704a88
#
_entry.id   d857c1ee81892d11d52ebb8b7c704a88
#
_cell.length_a   1.000
_cell.length_b   1.000
_cell.length_c   1.000
_cell.angle_alpha   90.00
_cell.angle_beta   90.00
_cell.angle_gamma   90.00
#
_symmetry.space_group_name_H-M   'P 1'
#
loop_
_entity.id
_entity.type
_entity.pdbx_description
1 polymer ?
#
loop_
_entity_poly.entity_id
_entity_poly.type
_entity_poly.pdbx_seq_one_letter_code
_entity_poly.pdbx_strand_id
1 'polypeptide(L)'
;MNKYRLEDWLPTTKKEIEARGWDYVDVIFFSGDAYVDHPSFGPAVIGRTLEALGLRVAIVPQPNWRDDLRDFKKLGIPRLFFAVSAGAMDSMINHYTANKRLRSDDAYTPDKRAGMRPDYPSIVYTQILKKLYPDIPVVLGGIEASLRRLTHYDYWQDKLKPGILIESRADLLIYGMGEQPLRSLVNKLKRGVPFSDIKDIPQTAYLTSSEDVSAHILPGDINLFSHEECLLDKLKQAKNFKHIEEESNKMEASRIIQRVGNESIVVNPPFPPMTEAELDASFDLPYTRLPHPKYKGKTISAFDMIQFSVNLHRGCFGGCAFCTISAHQGKFIASRSKDSILKEIKIITGMPDFKGYLSDLGGPSANMYRMKGKDISICRKCKRPSCISPKVCKNLNADHTPMLELYKEVDSIPGIKKSFIGSGVRYDLLLNRYDDNTNSRKTNRILNIALTHLTMSYPGFLDEKSIFPLKEIISLIRDKNRVGTLSFTLDMLSNLNSSIKNLLAMEAWRIYEKMQKEWNTYNKKEFLTNKDHIGELDKLLI
;
A
#
# COMPACT_ATOMS: atom_id res chain seq x y z
N MET A 1 -19.61 -15.22 24.32
CA MET A 1 -18.98 -16.47 23.88
C MET A 1 -18.13 -16.19 22.67
N ASN A 2 -16.85 -16.60 22.66
CA ASN A 2 -16.00 -16.45 21.48
C ASN A 2 -16.61 -17.26 20.33
N LYS A 3 -16.97 -16.59 19.25
CA LYS A 3 -17.52 -17.19 18.02
C LYS A 3 -16.48 -18.08 17.31
N TYR A 4 -15.19 -17.83 17.56
CA TYR A 4 -14.07 -18.46 16.86
C TYR A 4 -13.30 -19.40 17.79
N ARG A 5 -12.82 -20.52 17.23
CA ARG A 5 -11.90 -21.46 17.86
C ARG A 5 -10.47 -21.15 17.44
N LEU A 6 -9.46 -21.64 18.14
CA LEU A 6 -8.04 -21.38 17.83
C LEU A 6 -7.67 -21.85 16.41
N GLU A 7 -8.32 -22.90 15.93
CA GLU A 7 -8.12 -23.44 14.58
C GLU A 7 -8.62 -22.52 13.46
N ASP A 8 -9.42 -21.50 13.79
CA ASP A 8 -9.88 -20.55 12.78
C ASP A 8 -8.77 -19.55 12.34
N TRP A 9 -7.66 -19.44 13.09
CA TRP A 9 -6.45 -18.73 12.67
C TRP A 9 -5.44 -19.68 12.06
N LEU A 10 -4.53 -19.18 11.22
CA LEU A 10 -3.37 -19.96 10.80
C LEU A 10 -2.45 -20.24 12.00
N PRO A 11 -1.85 -21.43 12.11
CA PRO A 11 -1.05 -21.80 13.27
C PRO A 11 0.24 -20.99 13.37
N THR A 12 0.65 -20.69 14.61
CA THR A 12 1.88 -19.95 14.93
C THR A 12 2.84 -20.76 15.82
N THR A 13 2.39 -21.91 16.30
CA THR A 13 3.15 -22.80 17.19
C THR A 13 3.03 -24.26 16.74
N LYS A 14 3.99 -25.10 17.18
CA LYS A 14 3.97 -26.52 16.91
C LYS A 14 2.72 -27.21 17.49
N LYS A 15 2.30 -26.81 18.69
CA LYS A 15 1.06 -27.32 19.33
C LYS A 15 -0.19 -27.02 18.48
N GLU A 16 -0.26 -25.87 17.86
CA GLU A 16 -1.38 -25.50 16.98
C GLU A 16 -1.36 -26.30 15.67
N ILE A 17 -0.19 -26.67 15.16
CA ILE A 17 -0.02 -27.56 14.00
C ILE A 17 -0.48 -28.97 14.37
N GLU A 18 -0.02 -29.50 15.49
CA GLU A 18 -0.38 -30.83 16.02
C GLU A 18 -1.89 -30.94 16.30
N ALA A 19 -2.50 -29.88 16.87
CA ALA A 19 -3.95 -29.82 17.12
C ALA A 19 -4.81 -29.94 15.85
N ARG A 20 -4.24 -29.55 14.68
CA ARG A 20 -4.88 -29.75 13.35
C ARG A 20 -4.66 -31.16 12.77
N GLY A 21 -3.94 -32.02 13.47
CA GLY A 21 -3.53 -33.32 12.95
C GLY A 21 -2.54 -33.21 11.77
N TRP A 22 -1.79 -32.12 11.69
CA TRP A 22 -0.79 -31.93 10.64
C TRP A 22 0.56 -32.48 11.07
N ASP A 23 1.11 -33.34 10.25
CA ASP A 23 2.44 -33.94 10.41
C ASP A 23 3.54 -33.15 9.71
N TYR A 24 3.16 -32.20 8.82
CA TYR A 24 4.03 -31.29 8.10
C TYR A 24 3.34 -29.96 7.80
N VAL A 25 4.13 -29.00 7.37
CA VAL A 25 3.71 -27.69 6.86
C VAL A 25 4.31 -27.48 5.46
N ASP A 26 3.52 -26.99 4.52
CA ASP A 26 3.99 -26.73 3.16
C ASP A 26 4.75 -25.41 3.07
N VAL A 27 4.25 -24.38 3.77
CA VAL A 27 4.84 -23.04 3.78
C VAL A 27 4.90 -22.49 5.20
N ILE A 28 6.06 -21.98 5.60
CA ILE A 28 6.23 -21.24 6.85
C ILE A 28 6.50 -19.77 6.49
N PHE A 29 5.62 -18.88 6.95
CA PHE A 29 5.67 -17.47 6.63
C PHE A 29 6.20 -16.63 7.79
N PHE A 30 7.36 -16.00 7.61
CA PHE A 30 7.98 -15.07 8.55
C PHE A 30 7.54 -13.64 8.27
N SER A 31 6.96 -12.98 9.27
CA SER A 31 6.44 -11.62 9.17
C SER A 31 7.08 -10.70 10.20
N GLY A 32 7.43 -9.47 9.79
CA GLY A 32 7.84 -8.41 10.70
C GLY A 32 6.71 -7.84 11.56
N ASP A 33 5.44 -8.05 11.17
CA ASP A 33 4.26 -7.62 11.92
C ASP A 33 3.73 -8.69 12.86
N ALA A 34 3.00 -8.25 13.90
CA ALA A 34 2.12 -9.14 14.65
C ALA A 34 1.06 -9.76 13.73
N TYR A 35 0.65 -10.99 14.02
CA TYR A 35 -0.35 -11.68 13.21
C TYR A 35 -1.76 -11.21 13.54
N VAL A 36 -2.35 -10.48 12.62
CA VAL A 36 -3.76 -10.10 12.59
C VAL A 36 -4.38 -10.73 11.35
N ASP A 37 -5.40 -11.55 11.54
CA ASP A 37 -6.07 -12.28 10.46
C ASP A 37 -7.16 -11.41 9.81
N HIS A 38 -6.72 -10.39 9.06
CA HIS A 38 -7.58 -9.38 8.47
C HIS A 38 -7.18 -9.09 7.03
N PRO A 39 -8.12 -8.85 6.10
CA PRO A 39 -7.82 -8.64 4.66
C PRO A 39 -6.98 -7.39 4.35
N SER A 40 -6.73 -6.53 5.33
CA SER A 40 -5.82 -5.38 5.20
C SER A 40 -4.39 -5.69 5.67
N PHE A 41 -4.10 -6.90 6.16
CA PHE A 41 -2.77 -7.32 6.59
C PHE A 41 -2.17 -8.30 5.59
N GLY A 42 -1.04 -7.94 4.99
CA GLY A 42 -0.37 -8.75 3.97
C GLY A 42 -0.13 -10.20 4.39
N PRO A 43 0.40 -10.50 5.59
CA PRO A 43 0.61 -11.87 6.06
C PRO A 43 -0.67 -12.70 6.11
N ALA A 44 -1.80 -12.12 6.50
CA ALA A 44 -3.09 -12.80 6.48
C ALA A 44 -3.56 -13.09 5.05
N VAL A 45 -3.49 -12.08 4.18
CA VAL A 45 -3.89 -12.23 2.76
C VAL A 45 -3.09 -13.35 2.09
N ILE A 46 -1.77 -13.32 2.22
CA ILE A 46 -0.88 -14.31 1.61
C ILE A 46 -1.09 -15.69 2.24
N GLY A 47 -1.16 -15.77 3.57
CA GLY A 47 -1.39 -17.04 4.27
C GLY A 47 -2.73 -17.68 3.91
N ARG A 48 -3.80 -16.90 3.89
CA ARG A 48 -5.14 -17.37 3.49
C ARG A 48 -5.22 -17.72 2.01
N THR A 49 -4.53 -16.99 1.13
CA THR A 49 -4.43 -17.35 -0.29
C THR A 49 -3.76 -18.71 -0.47
N LEU A 50 -2.64 -18.96 0.21
CA LEU A 50 -1.95 -20.24 0.16
C LEU A 50 -2.79 -21.39 0.75
N GLU A 51 -3.49 -21.14 1.87
CA GLU A 51 -4.43 -22.09 2.46
C GLU A 51 -5.57 -22.45 1.50
N ALA A 52 -6.17 -21.44 0.84
CA ALA A 52 -7.21 -21.65 -0.16
C ALA A 52 -6.71 -22.43 -1.40
N LEU A 53 -5.41 -22.40 -1.66
CA LEU A 53 -4.76 -23.26 -2.66
C LEU A 53 -4.49 -24.68 -2.14
N GLY A 54 -4.96 -25.05 -0.95
CA GLY A 54 -4.86 -26.38 -0.38
C GLY A 54 -3.52 -26.67 0.28
N LEU A 55 -2.75 -25.64 0.68
CA LEU A 55 -1.49 -25.80 1.38
C LEU A 55 -1.67 -25.68 2.89
N ARG A 56 -0.85 -26.40 3.65
CA ARG A 56 -0.71 -26.26 5.10
C ARG A 56 0.25 -25.13 5.39
N VAL A 57 -0.26 -24.02 5.93
CA VAL A 57 0.49 -22.78 6.13
C VAL A 57 0.61 -22.46 7.60
N ALA A 58 1.81 -22.08 8.06
CA ALA A 58 2.04 -21.56 9.40
C ALA A 58 2.70 -20.18 9.34
N ILE A 59 2.40 -19.33 10.33
CA ILE A 59 2.96 -17.97 10.41
C ILE A 59 3.88 -17.86 11.62
N VAL A 60 5.06 -17.30 11.43
CA VAL A 60 5.99 -16.87 12.49
C VAL A 60 6.01 -15.35 12.53
N PRO A 61 5.14 -14.72 13.34
CA PRO A 61 5.09 -13.28 13.45
C PRO A 61 6.18 -12.77 14.38
N GLN A 62 6.90 -11.74 13.96
CA GLN A 62 7.93 -11.05 14.72
C GLN A 62 8.94 -12.01 15.39
N PRO A 63 9.66 -12.84 14.60
CA PRO A 63 10.63 -13.77 15.17
C PRO A 63 11.77 -13.03 15.86
N ASN A 64 12.24 -13.53 17.00
CA ASN A 64 13.43 -12.98 17.65
C ASN A 64 14.68 -13.41 16.87
N TRP A 65 15.42 -12.42 16.40
CA TRP A 65 16.65 -12.61 15.60
C TRP A 65 17.94 -12.41 16.41
N ARG A 66 17.81 -12.06 17.70
CA ARG A 66 18.93 -11.67 18.59
C ARG A 66 19.35 -12.79 19.54
N ASP A 67 18.59 -13.88 19.61
CA ASP A 67 18.84 -14.99 20.52
C ASP A 67 19.41 -16.23 19.80
N ASP A 68 19.12 -17.41 20.33
CA ASP A 68 19.49 -18.73 19.77
C ASP A 68 18.73 -19.10 18.48
N LEU A 69 17.99 -18.17 17.89
CA LEU A 69 17.17 -18.34 16.69
C LEU A 69 16.06 -19.40 16.87
N ARG A 70 15.54 -19.53 18.09
CA ARG A 70 14.49 -20.49 18.42
C ARG A 70 13.25 -20.30 17.56
N ASP A 71 12.85 -19.05 17.32
CA ASP A 71 11.68 -18.73 16.50
C ASP A 71 11.81 -19.18 15.05
N PHE A 72 13.03 -19.19 14.52
CA PHE A 72 13.32 -19.66 13.16
C PHE A 72 13.37 -21.20 13.06
N LYS A 73 13.51 -21.90 14.17
CA LYS A 73 13.64 -23.37 14.25
C LYS A 73 12.36 -24.06 14.73
N LYS A 74 11.50 -23.38 15.48
CA LYS A 74 10.39 -23.98 16.25
C LYS A 74 9.35 -24.72 15.43
N LEU A 75 9.15 -24.37 14.16
CA LEU A 75 8.17 -25.02 13.28
C LEU A 75 8.80 -26.04 12.32
N GLY A 76 10.14 -26.20 12.36
CA GLY A 76 10.84 -27.14 11.49
C GLY A 76 11.03 -26.62 10.06
N ILE A 77 11.04 -27.55 9.11
CA ILE A 77 11.32 -27.31 7.69
C ILE A 77 10.00 -27.43 6.91
N PRO A 78 9.63 -26.44 6.07
CA PRO A 78 8.46 -26.56 5.20
C PRO A 78 8.76 -27.51 4.03
N ARG A 79 7.73 -28.11 3.48
CA ARG A 79 7.86 -28.98 2.30
C ARG A 79 8.20 -28.21 1.00
N LEU A 80 7.72 -26.96 0.87
CA LEU A 80 7.84 -26.23 -0.37
C LEU A 80 8.82 -25.06 -0.26
N PHE A 81 8.55 -24.09 0.64
CA PHE A 81 9.39 -22.91 0.77
C PHE A 81 9.13 -22.13 2.07
N PHE A 82 10.07 -21.30 2.45
CA PHE A 82 9.86 -20.22 3.41
C PHE A 82 9.38 -18.96 2.68
N ALA A 83 8.36 -18.29 3.23
CA ALA A 83 7.94 -16.96 2.78
C ALA A 83 8.40 -15.91 3.79
N VAL A 84 8.84 -14.75 3.32
CA VAL A 84 9.35 -13.66 4.18
C VAL A 84 8.78 -12.32 3.73
N SER A 85 8.31 -11.52 4.69
CA SER A 85 7.89 -10.12 4.49
C SER A 85 8.27 -9.27 5.69
N ALA A 86 8.67 -8.02 5.44
CA ALA A 86 8.91 -7.02 6.49
C ALA A 86 7.63 -6.63 7.26
N GLY A 87 6.45 -6.89 6.69
CA GLY A 87 5.16 -6.47 7.19
C GLY A 87 4.44 -5.50 6.25
N ALA A 88 3.42 -4.81 6.76
CA ALA A 88 2.57 -3.90 6.00
C ALA A 88 3.29 -2.62 5.56
N MET A 89 4.35 -2.22 6.28
CA MET A 89 5.17 -1.04 5.97
C MET A 89 6.62 -1.43 5.71
N ASP A 90 7.32 -0.56 4.98
CA ASP A 90 8.78 -0.59 4.95
C ASP A 90 9.34 -0.41 6.37
N SER A 91 10.28 -1.27 6.77
CA SER A 91 10.81 -1.29 8.13
C SER A 91 11.48 0.02 8.51
N MET A 92 12.20 0.64 7.58
CA MET A 92 12.94 1.87 7.85
C MET A 92 11.99 3.05 8.06
N ILE A 93 10.86 3.11 7.33
CA ILE A 93 9.81 4.11 7.55
C ILE A 93 9.08 3.84 8.86
N ASN A 94 8.92 2.57 9.22
CA ASN A 94 8.28 2.20 10.48
C ASN A 94 9.15 2.51 11.70
N HIS A 95 10.47 2.31 11.60
CA HIS A 95 11.40 2.52 12.72
C HIS A 95 11.84 3.98 12.87
N TYR A 96 11.96 4.72 11.77
CA TYR A 96 12.56 6.04 11.78
C TYR A 96 11.62 7.13 11.26
N THR A 97 11.80 8.34 11.77
CA THR A 97 11.21 9.55 11.20
C THR A 97 11.99 9.98 9.95
N ALA A 98 11.45 10.93 9.18
CA ALA A 98 12.15 11.53 8.05
C ALA A 98 13.51 12.18 8.44
N ASN A 99 13.65 12.61 9.70
CA ASN A 99 14.91 13.14 10.25
C ASN A 99 15.80 12.05 10.85
N LYS A 100 15.62 10.79 10.45
CA LYS A 100 16.42 9.62 10.90
C LYS A 100 16.40 9.39 12.43
N ARG A 101 15.40 9.92 13.15
CA ARG A 101 15.22 9.65 14.58
C ARG A 101 14.41 8.37 14.77
N LEU A 102 14.90 7.52 15.67
CA LEU A 102 14.17 6.30 16.04
C LEU A 102 12.79 6.66 16.64
N ARG A 103 11.76 5.95 16.21
CA ARG A 103 10.41 6.08 16.78
C ARG A 103 10.32 5.29 18.09
N SER A 104 9.56 5.81 19.03
CA SER A 104 9.25 5.14 20.30
C SER A 104 8.22 4.02 20.14
N ASP A 105 7.35 4.14 19.14
CA ASP A 105 6.17 3.31 18.96
C ASP A 105 6.18 2.59 17.63
N ASP A 106 5.71 1.33 17.63
CA ASP A 106 5.42 0.55 16.43
C ASP A 106 3.94 0.13 16.45
N ALA A 107 3.13 0.69 15.56
CA ALA A 107 1.69 0.43 15.48
C ALA A 107 1.33 -1.03 15.12
N TYR A 108 2.25 -1.75 14.49
CA TYR A 108 2.06 -3.15 14.06
C TYR A 108 2.55 -4.17 15.09
N THR A 109 2.92 -3.70 16.26
CA THR A 109 3.44 -4.52 17.36
C THR A 109 2.51 -4.45 18.56
N PRO A 110 2.35 -5.56 19.32
CA PRO A 110 1.57 -5.54 20.54
C PRO A 110 2.07 -4.48 21.52
N ASP A 111 1.13 -3.73 22.10
CA ASP A 111 1.38 -2.64 23.06
C ASP A 111 2.31 -1.54 22.50
N LYS A 112 2.31 -1.35 21.18
CA LYS A 112 3.15 -0.40 20.43
C LYS A 112 4.65 -0.56 20.65
N ARG A 113 5.11 -1.71 21.08
CA ARG A 113 6.49 -1.94 21.46
C ARG A 113 7.43 -1.84 20.26
N ALA A 114 8.28 -0.79 20.22
CA ALA A 114 9.29 -0.63 19.18
C ALA A 114 10.41 -1.69 19.30
N GLY A 115 11.15 -1.91 18.20
CA GLY A 115 12.31 -2.78 18.15
C GLY A 115 11.98 -4.28 18.17
N MET A 116 10.77 -4.68 17.82
CA MET A 116 10.34 -6.08 17.70
C MET A 116 10.66 -6.70 16.33
N ARG A 117 11.21 -5.94 15.41
CA ARG A 117 11.79 -6.38 14.14
C ARG A 117 13.14 -5.73 13.93
N PRO A 118 14.06 -6.32 13.13
CA PRO A 118 15.32 -5.67 12.77
C PRO A 118 15.08 -4.54 11.77
N ASP A 119 16.08 -3.72 11.54
CA ASP A 119 16.18 -2.95 10.31
C ASP A 119 16.33 -3.92 9.13
N TYR A 120 15.63 -3.66 8.03
CA TYR A 120 15.60 -4.52 6.84
C TYR A 120 15.25 -6.00 7.13
N PRO A 121 14.12 -6.31 7.80
CA PRO A 121 13.77 -7.67 8.19
C PRO A 121 13.67 -8.64 7.01
N SER A 122 13.32 -8.17 5.81
CA SER A 122 13.35 -8.99 4.61
C SER A 122 14.75 -9.57 4.34
N ILE A 123 15.81 -8.79 4.57
CA ILE A 123 17.20 -9.25 4.40
C ILE A 123 17.60 -10.12 5.58
N VAL A 124 17.42 -9.62 6.80
CA VAL A 124 17.88 -10.30 8.02
C VAL A 124 17.24 -11.68 8.19
N TYR A 125 15.91 -11.76 8.04
CA TYR A 125 15.19 -13.04 8.19
C TYR A 125 15.60 -14.03 7.10
N THR A 126 15.73 -13.57 5.86
CA THR A 126 16.16 -14.44 4.76
C THR A 126 17.58 -14.98 4.96
N GLN A 127 18.53 -14.12 5.35
CA GLN A 127 19.90 -14.57 5.61
C GLN A 127 19.96 -15.60 6.75
N ILE A 128 19.17 -15.42 7.80
CA ILE A 128 19.06 -16.41 8.89
C ILE A 128 18.52 -17.74 8.35
N LEU A 129 17.45 -17.70 7.56
CA LEU A 129 16.85 -18.90 6.98
C LEU A 129 17.79 -19.61 6.01
N LYS A 130 18.47 -18.88 5.13
CA LYS A 130 19.46 -19.46 4.19
C LYS A 130 20.66 -20.04 4.92
N LYS A 131 21.06 -19.49 6.08
CA LYS A 131 22.12 -20.05 6.93
C LYS A 131 21.68 -21.33 7.65
N LEU A 132 20.44 -21.37 8.12
CA LEU A 132 19.90 -22.53 8.86
C LEU A 132 19.46 -23.66 7.93
N TYR A 133 18.93 -23.31 6.76
CA TYR A 133 18.30 -24.23 5.82
C TYR A 133 18.69 -23.87 4.37
N PRO A 134 19.96 -24.09 3.97
CA PRO A 134 20.50 -23.61 2.68
C PRO A 134 19.74 -24.17 1.46
N ASP A 135 19.23 -25.38 1.56
CA ASP A 135 18.56 -26.09 0.46
C ASP A 135 17.08 -25.76 0.32
N ILE A 136 16.49 -25.06 1.30
CA ILE A 136 15.07 -24.73 1.26
C ILE A 136 14.89 -23.37 0.58
N PRO A 137 14.02 -23.29 -0.44
CA PRO A 137 13.74 -22.02 -1.12
C PRO A 137 13.16 -20.97 -0.18
N VAL A 138 13.55 -19.71 -0.38
CA VAL A 138 12.99 -18.54 0.32
C VAL A 138 12.37 -17.60 -0.70
N VAL A 139 11.08 -17.31 -0.53
CA VAL A 139 10.30 -16.37 -1.33
C VAL A 139 10.12 -15.07 -0.56
N LEU A 140 10.67 -13.98 -1.10
CA LEU A 140 10.45 -12.63 -0.57
C LEU A 140 9.18 -12.02 -1.12
N GLY A 141 8.49 -11.22 -0.30
CA GLY A 141 7.37 -10.41 -0.72
C GLY A 141 7.16 -9.16 0.14
N GLY A 142 6.08 -8.44 -0.15
CA GLY A 142 5.71 -7.21 0.55
C GLY A 142 6.39 -5.96 0.01
N ILE A 143 6.05 -4.81 0.62
CA ILE A 143 6.45 -3.49 0.11
C ILE A 143 7.97 -3.27 0.15
N GLU A 144 8.63 -3.69 1.23
CA GLU A 144 10.09 -3.53 1.40
C GLU A 144 10.86 -4.24 0.28
N ALA A 145 10.51 -5.50 0.00
CA ALA A 145 11.13 -6.26 -1.07
C ALA A 145 10.80 -5.69 -2.45
N SER A 146 9.55 -5.29 -2.68
CA SER A 146 9.10 -4.71 -3.95
C SER A 146 9.87 -3.45 -4.34
N LEU A 147 10.11 -2.54 -3.37
CA LEU A 147 10.79 -1.28 -3.61
C LEU A 147 12.30 -1.42 -3.79
N ARG A 148 12.88 -2.52 -3.26
CA ARG A 148 14.33 -2.79 -3.31
C ARG A 148 14.73 -3.87 -4.31
N ARG A 149 13.85 -4.20 -5.28
CA ARG A 149 14.08 -5.30 -6.24
C ARG A 149 15.25 -5.06 -7.21
N LEU A 150 15.64 -3.81 -7.41
CA LEU A 150 16.76 -3.37 -8.26
C LEU A 150 17.66 -2.41 -7.48
N THR A 151 18.75 -1.94 -8.09
CA THR A 151 19.61 -0.90 -7.50
C THR A 151 18.77 0.31 -7.10
N HIS A 152 18.90 0.71 -5.85
CA HIS A 152 18.11 1.77 -5.25
C HIS A 152 18.95 2.64 -4.32
N TYR A 153 18.52 3.90 -4.13
CA TYR A 153 19.09 4.78 -3.14
C TYR A 153 18.49 4.49 -1.77
N ASP A 154 19.35 4.11 -0.82
CA ASP A 154 18.97 3.95 0.58
C ASP A 154 19.16 5.27 1.32
N TYR A 155 18.07 5.91 1.67
CA TYR A 155 18.06 7.20 2.36
C TYR A 155 18.73 7.15 3.74
N TRP A 156 18.54 6.04 4.47
CA TRP A 156 19.07 5.92 5.82
C TRP A 156 20.58 5.78 5.85
N GLN A 157 21.13 5.01 4.93
CA GLN A 157 22.58 4.78 4.79
C GLN A 157 23.25 5.78 3.84
N ASP A 158 22.49 6.65 3.18
CA ASP A 158 22.95 7.66 2.21
C ASP A 158 23.84 7.07 1.11
N LYS A 159 23.40 5.95 0.52
CA LYS A 159 24.16 5.29 -0.55
C LYS A 159 23.27 4.49 -1.50
N LEU A 160 23.78 4.22 -2.70
CA LEU A 160 23.19 3.23 -3.58
C LEU A 160 23.47 1.82 -3.07
N LYS A 161 22.43 1.01 -3.02
CA LYS A 161 22.51 -0.41 -2.68
C LYS A 161 22.09 -1.27 -3.87
N PRO A 162 22.64 -2.47 -4.03
CA PRO A 162 22.19 -3.43 -5.04
C PRO A 162 20.75 -3.88 -4.74
N GLY A 163 20.15 -4.58 -5.67
CA GLY A 163 18.82 -5.15 -5.45
C GLY A 163 18.82 -6.15 -4.29
N ILE A 164 17.70 -6.21 -3.58
CA ILE A 164 17.55 -6.97 -2.33
C ILE A 164 17.88 -8.47 -2.47
N LEU A 165 17.70 -9.05 -3.64
CA LEU A 165 18.06 -10.46 -3.91
C LEU A 165 19.55 -10.72 -3.77
N ILE A 166 20.40 -9.75 -4.13
CA ILE A 166 21.86 -9.84 -3.94
C ILE A 166 22.22 -9.86 -2.45
N GLU A 167 21.57 -9.02 -1.66
CA GLU A 167 21.86 -8.92 -0.23
C GLU A 167 21.26 -10.07 0.58
N SER A 168 20.02 -10.45 0.28
CA SER A 168 19.27 -11.46 1.04
C SER A 168 19.60 -12.89 0.64
N ARG A 169 19.99 -13.11 -0.62
CA ARG A 169 20.13 -14.44 -1.23
C ARG A 169 18.83 -15.25 -1.27
N ALA A 170 17.68 -14.58 -1.33
CA ALA A 170 16.42 -15.25 -1.56
C ALA A 170 16.36 -15.83 -2.99
N ASP A 171 15.60 -16.91 -3.13
CA ASP A 171 15.51 -17.66 -4.40
C ASP A 171 14.52 -17.01 -5.36
N LEU A 172 13.48 -16.35 -4.83
CA LEU A 172 12.47 -15.65 -5.63
C LEU A 172 11.95 -14.44 -4.87
N LEU A 173 11.69 -13.35 -5.59
CA LEU A 173 10.99 -12.18 -5.08
C LEU A 173 9.66 -12.03 -5.83
N ILE A 174 8.57 -11.90 -5.08
CA ILE A 174 7.26 -11.52 -5.59
C ILE A 174 7.03 -10.06 -5.25
N TYR A 175 6.93 -9.18 -6.26
CA TYR A 175 6.68 -7.77 -6.03
C TYR A 175 5.21 -7.42 -6.24
N GLY A 176 4.78 -6.31 -5.63
CA GLY A 176 3.38 -5.88 -5.73
C GLY A 176 2.41 -6.78 -4.96
N MET A 177 1.22 -6.94 -5.50
CA MET A 177 0.17 -7.78 -4.89
C MET A 177 0.42 -9.25 -5.20
N GLY A 178 0.58 -10.07 -4.16
CA GLY A 178 1.14 -11.42 -4.27
C GLY A 178 0.20 -12.52 -4.73
N GLU A 179 -1.12 -12.28 -4.84
CA GLU A 179 -2.11 -13.35 -5.01
C GLU A 179 -1.96 -14.10 -6.33
N GLN A 180 -1.84 -13.38 -7.46
CA GLN A 180 -1.70 -14.00 -8.79
C GLN A 180 -0.36 -14.75 -8.96
N PRO A 181 0.81 -14.14 -8.63
CA PRO A 181 2.08 -14.86 -8.75
C PRO A 181 2.19 -16.05 -7.80
N LEU A 182 1.65 -15.99 -6.57
CA LEU A 182 1.62 -17.13 -5.66
C LEU A 182 0.77 -18.28 -6.20
N ARG A 183 -0.40 -17.98 -6.77
CA ARG A 183 -1.23 -19.00 -7.42
C ARG A 183 -0.47 -19.69 -8.55
N SER A 184 0.24 -18.92 -9.37
CA SER A 184 1.08 -19.47 -10.45
C SER A 184 2.22 -20.31 -9.92
N LEU A 185 2.92 -19.84 -8.87
CA LEU A 185 4.01 -20.57 -8.21
C LEU A 185 3.52 -21.92 -7.66
N VAL A 186 2.46 -21.91 -6.88
CA VAL A 186 1.88 -23.12 -6.28
C VAL A 186 1.42 -24.11 -7.35
N ASN A 187 0.79 -23.62 -8.42
CA ASN A 187 0.36 -24.49 -9.52
C ASN A 187 1.54 -25.16 -10.24
N LYS A 188 2.66 -24.46 -10.42
CA LYS A 188 3.89 -25.06 -11.01
C LYS A 188 4.50 -26.10 -10.07
N LEU A 189 4.62 -25.79 -8.78
CA LEU A 189 5.13 -26.72 -7.77
C LEU A 189 4.26 -27.99 -7.66
N LYS A 190 2.93 -27.86 -7.68
CA LYS A 190 2.00 -29.00 -7.70
C LYS A 190 2.13 -29.87 -8.95
N ARG A 191 2.59 -29.33 -10.06
CA ARG A 191 2.90 -30.07 -11.29
C ARG A 191 4.30 -30.68 -11.27
N GLY A 192 5.05 -30.58 -10.16
CA GLY A 192 6.38 -31.13 -10.01
C GLY A 192 7.49 -30.32 -10.69
N VAL A 193 7.24 -29.06 -11.08
CA VAL A 193 8.30 -28.21 -11.63
C VAL A 193 9.30 -27.87 -10.53
N PRO A 194 10.60 -28.17 -10.69
CA PRO A 194 11.61 -27.81 -9.70
C PRO A 194 11.60 -26.29 -9.42
N PHE A 195 11.80 -25.91 -8.18
CA PHE A 195 11.76 -24.48 -7.80
C PHE A 195 12.80 -23.65 -8.58
N SER A 196 13.99 -24.21 -8.80
CA SER A 196 15.10 -23.59 -9.58
C SER A 196 14.72 -23.21 -11.01
N ASP A 197 13.75 -23.92 -11.59
CA ASP A 197 13.35 -23.77 -12.99
C ASP A 197 12.21 -22.77 -13.15
N ILE A 198 11.66 -22.29 -12.04
CA ILE A 198 10.54 -21.34 -12.03
C ILE A 198 11.07 -19.91 -12.18
N LYS A 199 11.28 -19.49 -13.43
CA LYS A 199 11.83 -18.17 -13.81
C LYS A 199 10.87 -17.31 -14.65
N ASP A 200 9.72 -17.86 -15.04
CA ASP A 200 8.81 -17.30 -16.04
C ASP A 200 7.49 -16.75 -15.47
N ILE A 201 7.34 -16.73 -14.16
CA ILE A 201 6.13 -16.19 -13.52
C ILE A 201 6.15 -14.66 -13.63
N PRO A 202 5.11 -14.02 -14.18
CA PRO A 202 4.97 -12.57 -14.13
C PRO A 202 5.01 -12.03 -12.69
N GLN A 203 5.41 -10.79 -12.53
CA GLN A 203 5.45 -10.10 -11.23
C GLN A 203 6.43 -10.74 -10.23
N THR A 204 7.47 -11.40 -10.75
CA THR A 204 8.56 -11.94 -9.93
C THR A 204 9.91 -11.35 -10.33
N ALA A 205 10.89 -11.49 -9.45
CA ALA A 205 12.29 -11.24 -9.76
C ALA A 205 13.16 -12.37 -9.20
N TYR A 206 14.23 -12.70 -9.89
CA TYR A 206 15.16 -13.76 -9.53
C TYR A 206 16.60 -13.41 -9.92
N LEU A 207 17.54 -14.13 -9.31
CA LEU A 207 18.97 -14.06 -9.66
C LEU A 207 19.33 -15.14 -10.68
N THR A 208 20.23 -14.80 -11.57
CA THR A 208 20.85 -15.75 -12.50
C THR A 208 22.26 -15.28 -12.86
N SER A 209 23.09 -16.13 -13.49
CA SER A 209 24.38 -15.69 -13.97
C SER A 209 24.23 -14.68 -15.11
N SER A 210 25.18 -13.75 -15.23
CA SER A 210 25.14 -12.78 -16.35
C SER A 210 25.35 -13.47 -17.70
N GLU A 211 25.98 -14.64 -17.73
CA GLU A 211 26.15 -15.46 -18.91
C GLU A 211 24.81 -16.05 -19.36
N ASP A 212 24.03 -16.65 -18.47
CA ASP A 212 22.69 -17.17 -18.74
C ASP A 212 21.77 -16.11 -19.33
N VAL A 213 21.81 -14.90 -18.76
CA VAL A 213 20.99 -13.80 -19.26
C VAL A 213 21.38 -13.45 -20.68
N SER A 214 22.69 -13.35 -20.96
CA SER A 214 23.19 -13.01 -22.30
C SER A 214 22.77 -14.03 -23.36
N ALA A 215 22.65 -15.30 -22.98
CA ALA A 215 22.18 -16.37 -23.84
C ALA A 215 20.64 -16.37 -24.06
N HIS A 216 19.87 -15.73 -23.15
CA HIS A 216 18.39 -15.77 -23.12
C HIS A 216 17.73 -14.38 -23.14
N ILE A 217 18.35 -13.40 -23.82
CA ILE A 217 17.76 -12.09 -24.04
C ILE A 217 16.54 -12.24 -24.96
N LEU A 218 15.40 -11.71 -24.53
CA LEU A 218 14.19 -11.69 -25.33
C LEU A 218 14.04 -10.35 -26.06
N PRO A 219 13.42 -10.34 -27.25
CA PRO A 219 13.06 -9.09 -27.91
C PRO A 219 12.18 -8.23 -27.01
N GLY A 220 12.60 -6.99 -26.78
CA GLY A 220 11.90 -6.03 -25.93
C GLY A 220 12.37 -5.98 -24.47
N ASP A 221 13.36 -6.79 -24.08
CA ASP A 221 14.00 -6.67 -22.78
C ASP A 221 14.66 -5.30 -22.60
N ILE A 222 14.58 -4.77 -21.39
CA ILE A 222 15.24 -3.51 -21.00
C ILE A 222 16.46 -3.84 -20.14
N ASN A 223 17.64 -3.66 -20.74
CA ASN A 223 18.90 -3.76 -20.00
C ASN A 223 19.23 -2.42 -19.35
N LEU A 224 19.23 -2.40 -18.03
CA LEU A 224 19.64 -1.26 -17.23
C LEU A 224 21.17 -1.15 -17.16
N PHE A 225 21.67 0.04 -16.87
CA PHE A 225 23.05 0.19 -16.43
C PHE A 225 23.29 -0.66 -15.18
N SER A 226 24.45 -1.28 -15.10
CA SER A 226 24.83 -2.13 -13.98
C SER A 226 24.88 -1.35 -12.66
N HIS A 227 24.87 -2.06 -11.54
CA HIS A 227 25.03 -1.46 -10.21
C HIS A 227 26.32 -0.64 -10.12
N GLU A 228 27.43 -1.19 -10.61
CA GLU A 228 28.75 -0.56 -10.60
C GLU A 228 28.78 0.72 -11.44
N GLU A 229 28.18 0.69 -12.61
CA GLU A 229 28.03 1.88 -13.45
C GLU A 229 27.21 2.98 -12.77
N CYS A 230 26.16 2.59 -12.03
CA CYS A 230 25.35 3.54 -11.25
C CYS A 230 26.10 4.13 -10.05
N LEU A 231 27.01 3.37 -9.44
CA LEU A 231 27.88 3.89 -8.38
C LEU A 231 28.83 4.96 -8.89
N LEU A 232 29.31 4.81 -10.13
CA LEU A 232 30.25 5.76 -10.74
C LEU A 232 29.56 6.99 -11.34
N ASP A 233 28.31 6.83 -11.81
CA ASP A 233 27.58 7.89 -12.51
C ASP A 233 26.12 7.98 -12.08
N LYS A 234 25.78 9.03 -11.33
CA LYS A 234 24.42 9.30 -10.86
C LYS A 234 23.40 9.48 -12.01
N LEU A 235 23.85 9.94 -13.20
CA LEU A 235 22.97 10.09 -14.36
C LEU A 235 22.53 8.72 -14.90
N LYS A 236 23.39 7.70 -14.81
CA LYS A 236 23.02 6.32 -15.17
C LYS A 236 21.94 5.79 -14.24
N GLN A 237 22.07 6.02 -12.93
CA GLN A 237 21.01 5.67 -11.98
C GLN A 237 19.69 6.42 -12.26
N ALA A 238 19.74 7.70 -12.59
CA ALA A 238 18.54 8.46 -12.95
C ALA A 238 17.88 7.93 -14.23
N LYS A 239 18.66 7.50 -15.23
CA LYS A 239 18.13 6.86 -16.44
C LYS A 239 17.50 5.50 -16.11
N ASN A 240 18.15 4.68 -15.28
CA ASN A 240 17.58 3.42 -14.80
C ASN A 240 16.25 3.64 -14.09
N PHE A 241 16.19 4.61 -13.16
CA PHE A 241 14.97 4.95 -12.45
C PHE A 241 13.84 5.35 -13.40
N LYS A 242 14.15 6.14 -14.45
CA LYS A 242 13.17 6.48 -15.47
C LYS A 242 12.59 5.25 -16.17
N HIS A 243 13.44 4.28 -16.55
CA HIS A 243 12.96 3.04 -17.19
C HIS A 243 12.11 2.21 -16.21
N ILE A 244 12.55 2.06 -14.96
CA ILE A 244 11.80 1.34 -13.92
C ILE A 244 10.43 1.98 -13.69
N GLU A 245 10.37 3.31 -13.61
CA GLU A 245 9.13 4.05 -13.42
C GLU A 245 8.20 3.90 -14.63
N GLU A 246 8.72 4.06 -15.85
CA GLU A 246 7.93 3.88 -17.07
C GLU A 246 7.34 2.47 -17.18
N GLU A 247 8.13 1.42 -16.91
CA GLU A 247 7.65 0.03 -16.97
C GLU A 247 6.65 -0.30 -15.86
N SER A 248 6.87 0.22 -14.66
CA SER A 248 5.92 0.04 -13.55
C SER A 248 4.54 0.66 -13.81
N ASN A 249 4.43 1.56 -14.77
CA ASN A 249 3.19 2.25 -15.13
C ASN A 249 2.47 1.70 -16.37
N LYS A 250 3.00 0.68 -17.01
CA LYS A 250 2.37 0.01 -18.15
C LYS A 250 1.56 -1.20 -17.71
N MET A 251 0.51 -1.53 -18.45
CA MET A 251 -0.14 -2.85 -18.36
C MET A 251 0.68 -3.91 -19.11
N GLU A 252 1.22 -3.55 -20.26
CA GLU A 252 2.09 -4.37 -21.08
C GLU A 252 3.54 -3.88 -20.91
N ALA A 253 4.15 -4.26 -19.80
CA ALA A 253 5.52 -3.91 -19.47
C ALA A 253 6.52 -4.91 -20.03
N SER A 254 7.76 -4.47 -20.20
CA SER A 254 8.89 -5.30 -20.59
C SER A 254 9.56 -5.94 -19.36
N ARG A 255 10.27 -7.03 -19.61
CA ARG A 255 11.20 -7.59 -18.64
C ARG A 255 12.38 -6.64 -18.46
N ILE A 256 12.81 -6.46 -17.21
CA ILE A 256 13.94 -5.58 -16.86
C ILE A 256 15.09 -6.42 -16.34
N ILE A 257 16.30 -6.13 -16.80
CA ILE A 257 17.51 -6.84 -16.41
C ILE A 257 18.54 -5.84 -15.91
N GLN A 258 19.13 -6.13 -14.74
CA GLN A 258 20.22 -5.34 -14.19
C GLN A 258 21.36 -6.23 -13.71
N ARG A 259 22.56 -6.00 -14.23
CA ARG A 259 23.78 -6.69 -13.81
C ARG A 259 24.31 -6.11 -12.48
N VAL A 260 24.78 -7.01 -11.62
CA VAL A 260 25.48 -6.70 -10.35
C VAL A 260 26.65 -7.69 -10.24
N GLY A 261 27.87 -7.25 -10.48
CA GLY A 261 29.04 -8.15 -10.56
C GLY A 261 28.88 -9.18 -11.67
N ASN A 262 29.00 -10.45 -11.31
CA ASN A 262 28.84 -11.59 -12.21
C ASN A 262 27.40 -12.14 -12.25
N GLU A 263 26.49 -11.57 -11.49
CA GLU A 263 25.08 -11.96 -11.44
C GLU A 263 24.19 -10.90 -12.10
N SER A 264 23.00 -11.30 -12.46
CA SER A 264 21.97 -10.42 -12.99
C SER A 264 20.67 -10.63 -12.25
N ILE A 265 20.00 -9.53 -11.95
CA ILE A 265 18.64 -9.52 -11.45
C ILE A 265 17.72 -9.40 -12.66
N VAL A 266 16.85 -10.37 -12.83
CA VAL A 266 15.82 -10.37 -13.85
C VAL A 266 14.48 -10.08 -13.19
N VAL A 267 13.78 -9.03 -13.64
CA VAL A 267 12.44 -8.64 -13.17
C VAL A 267 11.45 -8.91 -14.28
N ASN A 268 10.60 -9.90 -14.08
CA ASN A 268 9.52 -10.22 -15.02
C ASN A 268 8.45 -9.10 -15.02
N PRO A 269 7.74 -8.88 -16.13
CA PRO A 269 6.66 -7.89 -16.19
C PRO A 269 5.55 -8.19 -15.19
N PRO A 270 4.77 -7.18 -14.75
CA PRO A 270 3.67 -7.39 -13.81
C PRO A 270 2.56 -8.25 -14.44
N PHE A 271 1.77 -8.89 -13.58
CA PHE A 271 0.47 -9.42 -14.00
C PHE A 271 -0.46 -8.28 -14.44
N PRO A 272 -1.40 -8.54 -15.34
CA PRO A 272 -2.53 -7.64 -15.55
C PRO A 272 -3.24 -7.36 -14.21
N PRO A 273 -3.88 -6.18 -14.07
CA PRO A 273 -4.71 -5.91 -12.89
C PRO A 273 -5.72 -7.04 -12.65
N MET A 274 -5.91 -7.43 -11.40
CA MET A 274 -6.90 -8.44 -11.02
C MET A 274 -8.27 -8.06 -11.57
N THR A 275 -8.99 -9.05 -12.06
CA THR A 275 -10.41 -8.93 -12.35
C THR A 275 -11.22 -8.71 -11.06
N GLU A 276 -12.46 -8.24 -11.19
CA GLU A 276 -13.37 -8.09 -10.06
C GLU A 276 -13.53 -9.43 -9.30
N ALA A 277 -13.74 -10.52 -10.02
CA ALA A 277 -13.89 -11.86 -9.43
C ALA A 277 -12.65 -12.35 -8.69
N GLU A 278 -11.45 -12.10 -9.23
CA GLU A 278 -10.19 -12.47 -8.56
C GLU A 278 -9.97 -11.66 -7.28
N LEU A 279 -10.31 -10.37 -7.31
CA LEU A 279 -10.20 -9.51 -6.15
C LEU A 279 -11.23 -9.89 -5.08
N ASP A 280 -12.48 -10.13 -5.47
CA ASP A 280 -13.53 -10.61 -4.55
C ASP A 280 -13.11 -11.93 -3.89
N ALA A 281 -12.60 -12.88 -4.65
CA ALA A 281 -12.11 -14.15 -4.12
C ALA A 281 -11.02 -13.96 -3.06
N SER A 282 -10.18 -12.94 -3.18
CA SER A 282 -9.15 -12.61 -2.17
C SER A 282 -9.74 -12.03 -0.88
N PHE A 283 -10.80 -11.20 -0.99
CA PHE A 283 -11.47 -10.61 0.17
C PHE A 283 -12.49 -11.54 0.82
N ASP A 284 -13.01 -12.51 0.09
CA ASP A 284 -14.00 -13.49 0.56
C ASP A 284 -13.37 -14.69 1.29
N LEU A 285 -12.03 -14.72 1.44
CA LEU A 285 -11.33 -15.73 2.22
C LEU A 285 -11.78 -15.72 3.70
N PRO A 286 -11.67 -16.85 4.43
CA PRO A 286 -12.24 -17.00 5.76
C PRO A 286 -11.43 -16.27 6.85
N TYR A 287 -11.32 -14.96 6.74
CA TYR A 287 -10.67 -14.13 7.76
C TYR A 287 -11.51 -14.10 9.04
N THR A 288 -10.85 -14.27 10.18
CA THR A 288 -11.48 -14.02 11.48
C THR A 288 -11.69 -12.55 11.76
N ARG A 289 -10.97 -11.67 11.07
CA ARG A 289 -10.88 -10.21 11.26
C ARG A 289 -10.41 -9.82 12.67
N LEU A 290 -9.64 -10.67 13.33
CA LEU A 290 -9.17 -10.47 14.69
C LEU A 290 -7.66 -10.78 14.81
N PRO A 291 -6.96 -10.18 15.78
CA PRO A 291 -5.63 -10.59 16.15
C PRO A 291 -5.60 -12.05 16.61
N HIS A 292 -4.48 -12.73 16.37
CA HIS A 292 -4.30 -14.08 16.87
C HIS A 292 -4.46 -14.16 18.41
N PRO A 293 -5.11 -15.19 18.98
CA PRO A 293 -5.37 -15.31 20.42
C PRO A 293 -4.15 -15.21 21.33
N LYS A 294 -2.93 -15.46 20.81
CA LYS A 294 -1.67 -15.23 21.54
C LYS A 294 -1.48 -13.79 22.04
N TYR A 295 -2.20 -12.83 21.45
CA TYR A 295 -2.15 -11.41 21.83
C TYR A 295 -3.29 -11.00 22.76
N LYS A 296 -4.01 -11.95 23.37
CA LYS A 296 -5.09 -11.66 24.32
C LYS A 296 -4.61 -10.70 25.42
N GLY A 297 -5.35 -9.63 25.61
CA GLY A 297 -5.03 -8.58 26.60
C GLY A 297 -3.98 -7.56 26.14
N LYS A 298 -3.53 -7.62 24.88
CA LYS A 298 -2.62 -6.65 24.27
C LYS A 298 -3.33 -5.88 23.17
N THR A 299 -2.94 -4.62 22.97
CA THR A 299 -3.45 -3.77 21.90
C THR A 299 -2.50 -3.80 20.70
N ILE A 300 -3.06 -3.76 19.49
CA ILE A 300 -2.31 -3.59 18.23
C ILE A 300 -2.94 -2.39 17.53
N SER A 301 -2.29 -1.23 17.60
CA SER A 301 -2.89 0.04 17.14
C SER A 301 -3.26 0.03 15.66
N ALA A 302 -2.47 -0.64 14.82
CA ALA A 302 -2.80 -0.80 13.40
C ALA A 302 -4.10 -1.57 13.21
N PHE A 303 -4.39 -2.58 14.03
CA PHE A 303 -5.66 -3.29 14.02
C PHE A 303 -6.81 -2.41 14.50
N ASP A 304 -6.63 -1.71 15.63
CA ASP A 304 -7.67 -0.85 16.21
C ASP A 304 -8.16 0.19 15.21
N MET A 305 -7.27 0.72 14.37
CA MET A 305 -7.60 1.70 13.32
C MET A 305 -8.47 1.12 12.20
N ILE A 306 -8.28 -0.16 11.84
CA ILE A 306 -8.84 -0.72 10.61
C ILE A 306 -9.84 -1.86 10.83
N GLN A 307 -10.08 -2.29 12.07
CA GLN A 307 -10.93 -3.45 12.38
C GLN A 307 -12.33 -3.38 11.74
N PHE A 308 -12.88 -2.19 11.60
CA PHE A 308 -14.18 -1.91 10.98
C PHE A 308 -14.04 -1.15 9.65
N SER A 309 -12.90 -1.28 8.99
CA SER A 309 -12.68 -0.73 7.66
C SER A 309 -12.99 -1.76 6.57
N VAL A 310 -13.39 -1.27 5.40
CA VAL A 310 -13.66 -2.07 4.21
C VAL A 310 -12.97 -1.46 3.02
N ASN A 311 -12.08 -2.22 2.40
CA ASN A 311 -11.42 -1.81 1.17
C ASN A 311 -12.31 -2.05 -0.03
N LEU A 312 -12.53 -1.01 -0.84
CA LEU A 312 -13.34 -1.06 -2.06
C LEU A 312 -12.54 -1.48 -3.29
N HIS A 313 -11.24 -1.14 -3.31
CA HIS A 313 -10.36 -1.36 -4.45
C HIS A 313 -8.89 -1.38 -4.04
N ARG A 314 -8.05 -1.87 -4.93
CA ARG A 314 -6.59 -1.75 -4.88
C ARG A 314 -6.08 -0.93 -6.06
N GLY A 315 -4.85 -0.44 -5.97
CA GLY A 315 -4.24 0.42 -6.97
C GLY A 315 -4.54 1.90 -6.74
N CYS A 316 -3.68 2.76 -7.28
CA CYS A 316 -3.82 4.21 -7.18
C CYS A 316 -3.12 4.89 -8.36
N PHE A 317 -3.86 5.64 -9.16
CA PHE A 317 -3.32 6.40 -10.28
C PHE A 317 -2.90 7.84 -9.92
N GLY A 318 -2.77 8.14 -8.62
CA GLY A 318 -2.36 9.44 -8.13
C GLY A 318 -0.94 9.82 -8.52
N GLY A 319 -0.01 8.87 -8.46
CA GLY A 319 1.40 9.09 -8.82
C GLY A 319 2.09 10.14 -7.96
N CYS A 320 1.71 10.27 -6.68
CA CYS A 320 2.33 11.22 -5.76
C CYS A 320 3.78 10.82 -5.48
N ALA A 321 4.72 11.77 -5.60
CA ALA A 321 6.15 11.51 -5.51
C ALA A 321 6.61 10.92 -4.16
N PHE A 322 5.88 11.17 -3.08
CA PHE A 322 6.19 10.65 -1.74
C PHE A 322 5.52 9.30 -1.43
N CYS A 323 4.58 8.84 -2.29
CA CYS A 323 3.73 7.71 -1.97
C CYS A 323 4.14 6.46 -2.75
N THR A 324 4.35 5.37 -2.04
CA THR A 324 4.76 4.09 -2.63
C THR A 324 3.59 3.17 -3.00
N ILE A 325 2.35 3.59 -2.75
CA ILE A 325 1.17 2.75 -3.01
C ILE A 325 1.05 2.40 -4.49
N SER A 326 1.19 3.37 -5.39
CA SER A 326 1.12 3.11 -6.84
C SER A 326 2.28 2.23 -7.32
N ALA A 327 3.47 2.37 -6.73
CA ALA A 327 4.63 1.53 -7.05
C ALA A 327 4.49 0.09 -6.55
N HIS A 328 3.72 -0.14 -5.47
CA HIS A 328 3.50 -1.46 -4.90
C HIS A 328 2.19 -2.11 -5.39
N GLN A 329 1.06 -1.41 -5.30
CA GLN A 329 -0.25 -1.95 -5.72
C GLN A 329 -0.52 -1.80 -7.22
N GLY A 330 0.27 -0.99 -7.91
CA GLY A 330 0.07 -0.63 -9.31
C GLY A 330 -0.77 0.64 -9.49
N LYS A 331 -0.71 1.19 -10.70
CA LYS A 331 -1.47 2.38 -11.10
C LYS A 331 -2.93 2.08 -11.40
N PHE A 332 -3.22 0.89 -11.91
CA PHE A 332 -4.56 0.55 -12.39
C PHE A 332 -5.45 0.09 -11.25
N ILE A 333 -6.68 0.59 -11.24
CA ILE A 333 -7.63 0.26 -10.19
C ILE A 333 -8.25 -1.10 -10.47
N ALA A 334 -8.11 -2.02 -9.52
CA ALA A 334 -8.88 -3.25 -9.41
C ALA A 334 -9.94 -3.05 -8.33
N SER A 335 -11.22 -3.08 -8.69
CA SER A 335 -12.33 -2.81 -7.78
C SER A 335 -13.08 -4.09 -7.43
N ARG A 336 -13.52 -4.18 -6.20
CA ARG A 336 -14.43 -5.24 -5.73
C ARG A 336 -15.84 -5.05 -6.27
N SER A 337 -16.57 -6.15 -6.36
CA SER A 337 -18.01 -6.10 -6.58
C SER A 337 -18.73 -5.51 -5.37
N LYS A 338 -19.89 -4.96 -5.62
CA LYS A 338 -20.78 -4.48 -4.56
C LYS A 338 -21.18 -5.62 -3.62
N ASP A 339 -21.46 -6.79 -4.15
CA ASP A 339 -21.89 -7.95 -3.38
C ASP A 339 -20.82 -8.44 -2.40
N SER A 340 -19.54 -8.52 -2.83
CA SER A 340 -18.42 -8.84 -1.95
C SER A 340 -18.27 -7.81 -0.82
N ILE A 341 -18.41 -6.52 -1.13
CA ILE A 341 -18.34 -5.44 -0.13
C ILE A 341 -19.48 -5.56 0.89
N LEU A 342 -20.70 -5.75 0.43
CA LEU A 342 -21.88 -5.89 1.31
C LEU A 342 -21.81 -7.15 2.17
N LYS A 343 -21.30 -8.25 1.62
CA LYS A 343 -21.04 -9.49 2.37
C LYS A 343 -20.06 -9.25 3.53
N GLU A 344 -18.96 -8.54 3.28
CA GLU A 344 -17.99 -8.17 4.32
C GLU A 344 -18.61 -7.26 5.39
N ILE A 345 -19.39 -6.25 4.99
CA ILE A 345 -20.09 -5.35 5.91
C ILE A 345 -21.05 -6.13 6.81
N LYS A 346 -21.76 -7.12 6.27
CA LYS A 346 -22.64 -8.00 7.04
C LYS A 346 -21.86 -8.81 8.09
N ILE A 347 -20.63 -9.23 7.80
CA ILE A 347 -19.78 -9.88 8.79
C ILE A 347 -19.42 -8.89 9.91
N ILE A 348 -19.03 -7.65 9.55
CA ILE A 348 -18.66 -6.60 10.49
C ILE A 348 -19.83 -6.22 11.40
N THR A 349 -21.05 -6.09 10.87
CA THR A 349 -22.24 -5.77 11.70
C THR A 349 -22.55 -6.83 12.74
N GLY A 350 -22.10 -8.06 12.53
CA GLY A 350 -22.23 -9.17 13.49
C GLY A 350 -21.07 -9.26 14.50
N MET A 351 -20.08 -8.38 14.45
CA MET A 351 -18.96 -8.39 15.41
C MET A 351 -19.38 -7.81 16.77
N PRO A 352 -18.97 -8.42 17.91
CA PRO A 352 -19.43 -7.99 19.24
C PRO A 352 -19.15 -6.52 19.58
N ASP A 353 -18.01 -6.00 19.12
CA ASP A 353 -17.55 -4.64 19.47
C ASP A 353 -17.99 -3.58 18.44
N PHE A 354 -18.75 -3.98 17.42
CA PHE A 354 -19.23 -3.06 16.40
C PHE A 354 -20.37 -2.19 16.93
N LYS A 355 -20.19 -0.86 16.88
CA LYS A 355 -21.15 0.13 17.41
C LYS A 355 -21.93 0.88 16.33
N GLY A 356 -21.88 0.37 15.08
CA GLY A 356 -22.58 0.96 13.94
C GLY A 356 -21.74 1.93 13.11
N TYR A 357 -20.44 2.00 13.34
CA TYR A 357 -19.55 2.92 12.62
C TYR A 357 -18.50 2.16 11.82
N LEU A 358 -18.56 2.29 10.49
CA LEU A 358 -17.46 1.84 9.63
C LEU A 358 -16.38 2.92 9.65
N SER A 359 -15.17 2.56 10.11
CA SER A 359 -14.05 3.49 10.26
C SER A 359 -13.50 3.98 8.91
N ASP A 360 -13.60 3.16 7.88
CA ASP A 360 -13.29 3.50 6.50
C ASP A 360 -14.08 2.62 5.54
N LEU A 361 -14.71 3.24 4.56
CA LEU A 361 -15.28 2.58 3.39
C LEU A 361 -14.54 3.16 2.17
N GLY A 362 -13.36 2.63 1.87
CA GLY A 362 -12.44 3.31 0.99
C GLY A 362 -11.38 2.43 0.35
N GLY A 363 -10.20 3.01 0.13
CA GLY A 363 -9.07 2.37 -0.53
C GLY A 363 -7.87 3.30 -0.52
N PRO A 364 -6.84 3.10 -1.34
CA PRO A 364 -5.69 4.02 -1.40
C PRO A 364 -6.07 5.48 -1.65
N SER A 365 -7.21 5.70 -2.32
CA SER A 365 -7.97 6.95 -2.40
C SER A 365 -9.43 6.57 -2.60
N ALA A 366 -10.30 6.86 -1.65
CA ALA A 366 -11.68 6.33 -1.63
C ALA A 366 -12.47 6.60 -2.92
N ASN A 367 -12.30 7.77 -3.51
CA ASN A 367 -13.01 8.17 -4.72
C ASN A 367 -12.40 7.68 -6.05
N MET A 368 -11.53 6.67 -6.00
CA MET A 368 -11.06 5.98 -7.21
C MET A 368 -11.80 4.66 -7.48
N TYR A 369 -12.76 4.31 -6.64
CA TYR A 369 -13.57 3.10 -6.81
C TYR A 369 -14.25 3.05 -8.18
N ARG A 370 -14.02 1.94 -8.91
CA ARG A 370 -14.50 1.69 -10.29
C ARG A 370 -14.04 2.66 -11.37
N MET A 371 -13.03 3.50 -11.08
CA MET A 371 -12.44 4.38 -12.09
C MET A 371 -11.44 3.63 -12.95
N LYS A 372 -11.52 3.85 -14.27
CA LYS A 372 -10.62 3.24 -15.26
C LYS A 372 -10.53 4.08 -16.52
N GLY A 373 -9.65 3.73 -17.41
CA GLY A 373 -9.62 4.32 -18.77
C GLY A 373 -10.91 4.03 -19.53
N LYS A 374 -11.42 5.02 -20.27
CA LYS A 374 -12.58 4.85 -21.19
C LYS A 374 -12.22 3.88 -22.31
N ASP A 375 -11.03 4.03 -22.86
CA ASP A 375 -10.41 3.12 -23.81
C ASP A 375 -9.16 2.49 -23.18
N ILE A 376 -9.23 1.19 -22.91
CA ILE A 376 -8.15 0.43 -22.30
C ILE A 376 -6.96 0.26 -23.25
N SER A 377 -7.17 0.28 -24.55
CA SER A 377 -6.07 0.14 -25.54
C SER A 377 -5.04 1.28 -25.37
N ILE A 378 -5.50 2.49 -25.07
CA ILE A 378 -4.64 3.64 -24.77
C ILE A 378 -3.85 3.45 -23.47
N CYS A 379 -4.45 2.75 -22.50
CA CYS A 379 -3.83 2.51 -21.21
C CYS A 379 -2.72 1.45 -21.25
N ARG A 380 -2.80 0.47 -22.17
CA ARG A 380 -1.87 -0.68 -22.22
C ARG A 380 -0.39 -0.28 -22.23
N LYS A 381 -0.04 0.71 -23.07
CA LYS A 381 1.34 1.20 -23.26
C LYS A 381 1.60 2.56 -22.59
N CYS A 382 0.67 3.04 -21.75
CA CYS A 382 0.77 4.35 -21.13
C CYS A 382 1.89 4.36 -20.07
N LYS A 383 2.89 5.22 -20.26
CA LYS A 383 4.05 5.39 -19.38
C LYS A 383 3.87 6.42 -18.26
N ARG A 384 2.77 7.21 -18.29
CA ARG A 384 2.56 8.28 -17.32
C ARG A 384 2.46 7.73 -15.89
N PRO A 385 3.18 8.29 -14.92
CA PRO A 385 3.10 7.86 -13.53
C PRO A 385 1.77 8.24 -12.88
N SER A 386 1.08 9.26 -13.39
CA SER A 386 -0.19 9.75 -12.88
C SER A 386 -1.24 9.91 -13.98
N CYS A 387 -2.49 9.57 -13.68
CA CYS A 387 -3.64 9.88 -14.53
C CYS A 387 -4.27 11.24 -14.21
N ILE A 388 -3.79 11.92 -13.16
CA ILE A 388 -4.36 13.19 -12.70
C ILE A 388 -3.38 14.36 -12.71
N SER A 389 -2.09 14.10 -12.61
CA SER A 389 -1.05 15.15 -12.65
C SER A 389 -0.26 15.09 -13.97
N PRO A 390 0.18 16.24 -14.56
CA PRO A 390 -0.16 17.63 -14.22
C PRO A 390 -1.58 18.03 -14.65
N LYS A 391 -2.24 17.21 -15.45
CA LYS A 391 -3.65 17.38 -15.87
C LYS A 391 -4.35 16.03 -15.87
N VAL A 392 -5.61 16.01 -15.51
CA VAL A 392 -6.43 14.80 -15.56
C VAL A 392 -6.46 14.25 -16.99
N CYS A 393 -6.22 12.96 -17.10
CA CYS A 393 -6.19 12.26 -18.38
C CYS A 393 -7.57 12.29 -19.04
N LYS A 394 -7.65 12.74 -20.28
CA LYS A 394 -8.90 12.77 -21.05
C LYS A 394 -9.53 11.38 -21.23
N ASN A 395 -8.70 10.33 -21.19
CA ASN A 395 -9.14 8.95 -21.26
C ASN A 395 -9.63 8.40 -19.91
N LEU A 396 -9.47 9.12 -18.80
CA LEU A 396 -9.93 8.66 -17.49
C LEU A 396 -11.45 8.81 -17.38
N ASN A 397 -12.14 7.73 -17.05
CA ASN A 397 -13.52 7.80 -16.54
C ASN A 397 -13.45 8.06 -15.03
N ALA A 398 -13.74 9.29 -14.63
CA ALA A 398 -13.76 9.71 -13.23
C ALA A 398 -15.19 9.74 -12.66
N ASP A 399 -16.05 8.78 -13.03
CA ASP A 399 -17.44 8.71 -12.55
C ASP A 399 -17.52 8.26 -11.10
N HIS A 400 -18.03 9.13 -10.21
CA HIS A 400 -18.24 8.84 -8.80
C HIS A 400 -19.59 8.17 -8.50
N THR A 401 -20.46 8.01 -9.50
CA THR A 401 -21.80 7.42 -9.31
C THR A 401 -21.74 6.06 -8.62
N PRO A 402 -20.86 5.11 -9.02
CA PRO A 402 -20.79 3.80 -8.37
C PRO A 402 -20.45 3.88 -6.88
N MET A 403 -19.54 4.80 -6.50
CA MET A 403 -19.18 5.02 -5.10
C MET A 403 -20.36 5.60 -4.30
N LEU A 404 -21.04 6.58 -4.87
CA LEU A 404 -22.19 7.23 -4.20
C LEU A 404 -23.38 6.29 -4.00
N GLU A 405 -23.65 5.42 -4.97
CA GLU A 405 -24.67 4.40 -4.87
C GLU A 405 -24.33 3.37 -3.80
N LEU A 406 -23.06 2.94 -3.75
CA LEU A 406 -22.58 2.05 -2.70
C LEU A 406 -22.76 2.66 -1.31
N TYR A 407 -22.34 3.90 -1.11
CA TYR A 407 -22.50 4.57 0.19
C TYR A 407 -23.95 4.72 0.61
N LYS A 408 -24.85 5.03 -0.34
CA LYS A 408 -26.29 5.09 -0.05
C LYS A 408 -26.84 3.75 0.44
N GLU A 409 -26.43 2.67 -0.21
CA GLU A 409 -26.87 1.32 0.12
C GLU A 409 -26.32 0.89 1.48
N VAL A 410 -25.02 1.12 1.73
CA VAL A 410 -24.39 0.80 3.01
C VAL A 410 -25.02 1.57 4.17
N ASP A 411 -25.26 2.87 4.00
CA ASP A 411 -25.91 3.70 5.02
C ASP A 411 -27.36 3.27 5.31
N SER A 412 -27.99 2.49 4.43
CA SER A 412 -29.34 1.93 4.63
C SER A 412 -29.35 0.57 5.35
N ILE A 413 -28.19 -0.05 5.56
CA ILE A 413 -28.10 -1.37 6.21
C ILE A 413 -28.47 -1.23 7.71
N PRO A 414 -29.39 -2.06 8.23
CA PRO A 414 -29.69 -2.08 9.66
C PRO A 414 -28.43 -2.33 10.51
N GLY A 415 -28.22 -1.49 11.52
CA GLY A 415 -27.05 -1.55 12.38
C GLY A 415 -25.88 -0.66 11.93
N ILE A 416 -25.91 -0.10 10.74
CA ILE A 416 -24.97 0.96 10.31
C ILE A 416 -25.55 2.32 10.69
N LYS A 417 -24.83 3.07 11.50
CA LYS A 417 -25.15 4.45 11.86
C LYS A 417 -24.47 5.43 10.91
N LYS A 418 -23.23 5.12 10.52
CA LYS A 418 -22.45 5.97 9.61
C LYS A 418 -21.26 5.23 9.02
N SER A 419 -20.98 5.51 7.74
CA SER A 419 -19.78 5.09 7.02
C SER A 419 -18.85 6.28 6.85
N PHE A 420 -17.58 6.13 7.26
CA PHE A 420 -16.58 7.17 7.13
C PHE A 420 -15.63 6.91 5.96
N ILE A 421 -14.92 7.96 5.55
CA ILE A 421 -13.79 7.88 4.64
C ILE A 421 -12.53 8.20 5.45
N GLY A 422 -11.85 7.17 5.94
CA GLY A 422 -10.58 7.29 6.65
C GLY A 422 -9.38 7.39 5.72
N SER A 423 -9.48 6.79 4.54
CA SER A 423 -8.40 6.68 3.55
C SER A 423 -8.16 7.93 2.70
N GLY A 424 -9.05 8.91 2.74
CA GLY A 424 -8.92 10.17 2.01
C GLY A 424 -9.57 10.18 0.63
N VAL A 425 -9.76 11.39 0.11
CA VAL A 425 -10.43 11.70 -1.15
C VAL A 425 -9.55 12.57 -2.02
N ARG A 426 -9.47 12.27 -3.30
CA ARG A 426 -8.78 13.09 -4.30
C ARG A 426 -9.71 14.21 -4.78
N TYR A 427 -9.41 15.42 -4.37
CA TYR A 427 -10.20 16.61 -4.70
C TYR A 427 -10.09 17.02 -6.17
N ASP A 428 -8.92 16.80 -6.78
CA ASP A 428 -8.69 17.06 -8.20
C ASP A 428 -9.63 16.25 -9.12
N LEU A 429 -10.02 15.04 -8.71
CA LEU A 429 -11.04 14.26 -9.41
C LEU A 429 -12.45 14.84 -9.27
N LEU A 430 -12.73 15.50 -8.15
CA LEU A 430 -14.01 16.17 -7.91
C LEU A 430 -14.16 17.41 -8.75
N LEU A 431 -13.11 18.22 -8.85
CA LEU A 431 -13.11 19.50 -9.54
C LEU A 431 -13.31 19.37 -11.05
N ASN A 432 -12.76 18.33 -11.67
CA ASN A 432 -12.88 18.12 -13.12
C ASN A 432 -14.30 17.89 -13.63
N ARG A 433 -15.28 17.70 -12.76
CA ARG A 433 -16.69 17.47 -13.13
C ARG A 433 -17.59 18.67 -12.96
N TYR A 434 -17.06 19.80 -12.49
CA TYR A 434 -17.86 21.01 -12.36
C TYR A 434 -18.23 21.67 -13.70
N ASP A 435 -17.60 21.25 -14.80
CA ASP A 435 -17.92 21.75 -16.13
C ASP A 435 -19.24 21.24 -16.73
N ASP A 436 -19.80 20.17 -16.18
CA ASP A 436 -21.12 19.66 -16.60
C ASP A 436 -22.23 20.14 -15.65
N ASN A 437 -23.04 21.07 -16.11
CA ASN A 437 -24.19 21.67 -15.39
C ASN A 437 -25.25 20.67 -14.87
N THR A 438 -25.07 19.37 -15.10
CA THR A 438 -26.10 18.36 -14.86
C THR A 438 -25.98 17.63 -13.52
N ASN A 439 -24.94 17.85 -12.70
CA ASN A 439 -24.67 17.01 -11.53
C ASN A 439 -24.45 17.74 -10.18
N SER A 440 -25.02 18.93 -10.00
CA SER A 440 -24.83 19.74 -8.79
C SER A 440 -25.18 19.02 -7.46
N ARG A 441 -26.21 18.17 -7.45
CA ARG A 441 -26.61 17.42 -6.24
C ARG A 441 -25.63 16.30 -5.87
N LYS A 442 -25.10 15.58 -6.86
CA LYS A 442 -24.12 14.49 -6.62
C LYS A 442 -22.79 15.04 -6.12
N THR A 443 -22.32 16.13 -6.71
CA THR A 443 -21.07 16.80 -6.32
C THR A 443 -21.16 17.39 -4.93
N ASN A 444 -22.29 18.01 -4.56
CA ASN A 444 -22.51 18.51 -3.19
C ASN A 444 -22.43 17.38 -2.15
N ARG A 445 -22.89 16.18 -2.47
CA ARG A 445 -22.80 15.03 -1.56
C ARG A 445 -21.34 14.59 -1.37
N ILE A 446 -20.54 14.51 -2.42
CA ILE A 446 -19.11 14.17 -2.34
C ILE A 446 -18.35 15.25 -1.55
N LEU A 447 -18.65 16.51 -1.80
CA LEU A 447 -18.08 17.63 -1.05
C LEU A 447 -18.46 17.58 0.43
N ASN A 448 -19.70 17.20 0.77
CA ASN A 448 -20.10 17.01 2.15
C ASN A 448 -19.38 15.83 2.80
N ILE A 449 -19.15 14.73 2.08
CA ILE A 449 -18.35 13.60 2.55
C ILE A 449 -16.89 14.04 2.76
N ALA A 450 -16.32 14.77 1.82
CA ALA A 450 -14.96 15.30 1.91
C ALA A 450 -14.80 16.29 3.07
N LEU A 451 -15.79 17.16 3.28
CA LEU A 451 -15.83 18.08 4.43
C LEU A 451 -15.95 17.33 5.76
N THR A 452 -16.77 16.29 5.79
CA THR A 452 -16.89 15.44 6.99
C THR A 452 -15.56 14.75 7.27
N HIS A 453 -14.84 14.29 6.25
CA HIS A 453 -13.52 13.70 6.40
C HIS A 453 -12.51 14.73 6.96
N LEU A 454 -12.49 15.96 6.42
CA LEU A 454 -11.61 17.01 6.91
C LEU A 454 -11.89 17.36 8.37
N THR A 455 -13.16 17.50 8.75
CA THR A 455 -13.57 17.77 10.14
C THR A 455 -13.20 16.66 11.10
N MET A 456 -13.20 15.40 10.64
CA MET A 456 -12.87 14.25 11.48
C MET A 456 -11.38 13.97 11.58
N SER A 457 -10.64 14.16 10.48
CA SER A 457 -9.18 13.95 10.46
C SER A 457 -8.45 15.03 11.26
N TYR A 458 -9.09 16.17 11.47
CA TYR A 458 -8.52 17.32 12.15
C TYR A 458 -9.53 17.94 13.14
N PRO A 459 -9.85 17.24 14.25
CA PRO A 459 -10.73 17.77 15.29
C PRO A 459 -10.15 19.08 15.84
N GLY A 460 -10.93 20.14 15.86
CA GLY A 460 -10.49 21.49 16.27
C GLY A 460 -9.99 22.36 15.12
N PHE A 461 -9.79 21.80 13.93
CA PHE A 461 -9.47 22.56 12.73
C PHE A 461 -10.68 23.28 12.16
N LEU A 462 -11.83 22.68 12.28
CA LEU A 462 -13.12 23.17 11.81
C LEU A 462 -14.11 23.15 12.97
N ASP A 463 -14.15 24.21 13.77
CA ASP A 463 -15.33 24.51 14.58
C ASP A 463 -16.48 24.96 13.67
N GLU A 464 -17.69 25.04 14.19
CA GLU A 464 -18.87 25.46 13.40
C GLU A 464 -18.68 26.82 12.71
N LYS A 465 -17.85 27.69 13.26
CA LYS A 465 -17.51 29.02 12.69
C LYS A 465 -16.53 28.92 11.53
N SER A 466 -15.72 27.85 11.47
CA SER A 466 -14.74 27.61 10.42
C SER A 466 -15.33 26.83 9.23
N ILE A 467 -16.48 26.17 9.39
CA ILE A 467 -17.19 25.49 8.30
C ILE A 467 -17.82 26.48 7.31
N PHE A 468 -18.20 27.66 7.78
CA PHE A 468 -18.84 28.67 6.94
C PHE A 468 -17.90 29.19 5.83
N PRO A 469 -16.65 29.59 6.13
CA PRO A 469 -15.67 29.91 5.10
C PRO A 469 -15.41 28.77 4.09
N LEU A 470 -15.41 27.51 4.53
CA LEU A 470 -15.26 26.37 3.65
C LEU A 470 -16.42 26.20 2.66
N LYS A 471 -17.65 26.52 3.05
CA LYS A 471 -18.81 26.55 2.15
C LYS A 471 -18.69 27.67 1.12
N GLU A 472 -18.17 28.83 1.50
CA GLU A 472 -17.87 29.92 0.59
C GLU A 472 -16.74 29.57 -0.37
N ILE A 473 -15.69 28.94 0.11
CA ILE A 473 -14.59 28.43 -0.73
C ILE A 473 -15.11 27.39 -1.72
N ILE A 474 -15.97 26.49 -1.30
CA ILE A 474 -16.64 25.55 -2.19
C ILE A 474 -17.47 26.29 -3.24
N SER A 475 -18.07 27.43 -2.90
CA SER A 475 -18.76 28.26 -3.89
C SER A 475 -17.81 28.99 -4.83
N LEU A 476 -16.64 29.40 -4.35
CA LEU A 476 -15.56 29.99 -5.15
C LEU A 476 -14.86 28.95 -6.05
N ILE A 477 -14.78 27.69 -5.63
CA ILE A 477 -14.32 26.56 -6.45
C ILE A 477 -15.24 26.36 -7.68
N ARG A 478 -16.48 26.81 -7.60
CA ARG A 478 -17.43 26.79 -8.72
C ARG A 478 -17.15 27.85 -9.78
N ASP A 479 -16.32 28.84 -9.48
CA ASP A 479 -15.91 29.83 -10.46
C ASP A 479 -14.84 29.22 -11.39
N LYS A 480 -15.21 29.07 -12.67
CA LYS A 480 -14.38 28.44 -13.72
C LYS A 480 -12.98 29.05 -13.84
N ASN A 481 -12.84 30.32 -13.53
CA ASN A 481 -11.57 31.04 -13.69
C ASN A 481 -10.56 30.71 -12.58
N ARG A 482 -10.96 30.04 -11.50
CA ARG A 482 -10.10 29.71 -10.35
C ARG A 482 -9.84 28.20 -10.15
N VAL A 483 -10.44 27.36 -10.99
CA VAL A 483 -10.33 25.90 -10.87
C VAL A 483 -8.87 25.41 -10.99
N GLY A 484 -8.07 26.00 -11.86
CA GLY A 484 -6.67 25.62 -12.01
C GLY A 484 -5.82 25.89 -10.75
N THR A 485 -6.03 27.03 -10.13
CA THR A 485 -5.33 27.43 -8.90
C THR A 485 -5.73 26.54 -7.73
N LEU A 486 -7.00 26.20 -7.65
CA LEU A 486 -7.53 25.34 -6.60
C LEU A 486 -7.11 23.87 -6.76
N SER A 487 -7.00 23.37 -7.99
CA SER A 487 -6.47 22.03 -8.25
C SER A 487 -5.01 21.92 -7.80
N PHE A 488 -4.19 22.91 -8.10
CA PHE A 488 -2.81 22.98 -7.62
C PHE A 488 -2.75 23.04 -6.09
N THR A 489 -3.63 23.81 -5.50
CA THR A 489 -3.71 23.99 -4.04
C THR A 489 -4.19 22.74 -3.34
N LEU A 490 -5.11 22.01 -3.93
CA LEU A 490 -5.64 20.75 -3.36
C LEU A 490 -4.61 19.62 -3.43
N ASP A 491 -3.75 19.58 -4.42
CA ASP A 491 -2.61 18.66 -4.45
C ASP A 491 -1.62 18.92 -3.30
N MET A 492 -1.55 20.17 -2.84
CA MET A 492 -0.73 20.55 -1.70
C MET A 492 -1.38 20.26 -0.35
N LEU A 493 -2.68 19.94 -0.28
CA LEU A 493 -3.39 19.59 0.97
C LEU A 493 -2.87 18.32 1.64
N SER A 494 -2.14 17.48 0.93
CA SER A 494 -1.38 16.39 1.53
C SER A 494 -0.22 16.88 2.43
N ASN A 495 0.20 18.14 2.25
CA ASN A 495 1.18 18.85 3.05
C ASN A 495 0.48 19.99 3.81
N LEU A 496 -0.08 19.67 4.96
CA LEU A 496 -1.04 20.48 5.72
C LEU A 496 -0.70 21.97 5.81
N ASN A 497 0.59 22.29 5.92
CA ASN A 497 1.05 23.65 6.13
C ASN A 497 1.01 24.56 4.91
N SER A 498 1.35 24.01 3.76
CA SER A 498 1.41 24.82 2.54
C SER A 498 0.04 24.87 1.86
N SER A 499 -0.74 23.86 2.03
CA SER A 499 -2.03 23.72 1.36
C SER A 499 -3.09 24.66 1.87
N ILE A 500 -3.14 24.84 3.16
CA ILE A 500 -4.07 25.81 3.75
C ILE A 500 -3.71 27.21 3.30
N LYS A 501 -2.42 27.53 3.25
CA LYS A 501 -1.95 28.83 2.74
C LYS A 501 -2.43 29.08 1.34
N ASN A 502 -2.36 28.09 0.50
CA ASN A 502 -2.61 28.22 -0.92
C ASN A 502 -4.09 28.10 -1.26
N LEU A 503 -4.84 27.35 -0.48
CA LEU A 503 -6.25 27.14 -0.72
C LEU A 503 -7.04 28.40 -0.54
N LEU A 504 -6.55 29.23 0.27
CA LEU A 504 -7.41 30.13 0.87
C LEU A 504 -7.09 31.54 0.52
N ALA A 505 -6.30 31.77 -0.46
CA ALA A 505 -6.14 33.16 -0.71
C ALA A 505 -6.36 33.94 0.60
N MET A 506 -7.40 34.66 0.70
CA MET A 506 -7.63 35.50 1.88
C MET A 506 -8.36 34.82 3.06
N GLU A 507 -9.32 33.92 2.80
CA GLU A 507 -10.09 33.30 3.87
C GLU A 507 -9.31 32.19 4.58
N ALA A 508 -8.48 31.49 3.85
CA ALA A 508 -7.60 30.54 4.47
C ALA A 508 -6.50 31.17 5.28
N TRP A 509 -6.10 32.35 4.89
CA TRP A 509 -5.15 33.09 5.70
C TRP A 509 -5.68 33.31 7.14
N ARG A 510 -6.96 33.64 7.29
CA ARG A 510 -7.58 33.79 8.63
C ARG A 510 -7.61 32.49 9.40
N ILE A 511 -7.96 31.39 8.74
CA ILE A 511 -7.94 30.07 9.36
C ILE A 511 -6.51 29.69 9.73
N TYR A 512 -5.58 29.93 8.82
CA TYR A 512 -4.17 29.72 9.03
C TYR A 512 -3.61 30.58 10.18
N GLU A 513 -3.98 31.85 10.29
CA GLU A 513 -3.60 32.70 11.42
C GLU A 513 -4.14 32.16 12.76
N LYS A 514 -5.38 31.70 12.77
CA LYS A 514 -5.96 31.07 13.96
C LYS A 514 -5.21 29.82 14.35
N MET A 515 -4.98 28.94 13.41
CA MET A 515 -4.19 27.73 13.63
C MET A 515 -2.77 28.03 14.06
N GLN A 516 -2.20 29.07 13.52
CA GLN A 516 -0.86 29.49 13.89
C GLN A 516 -0.76 30.06 15.30
N LYS A 517 -1.79 30.66 15.81
CA LYS A 517 -1.87 31.07 17.24
C LYS A 517 -1.96 29.86 18.17
N GLU A 518 -2.60 28.80 17.71
CA GLU A 518 -2.71 27.54 18.44
C GLU A 518 -1.45 26.65 18.28
N TRP A 519 -0.78 26.79 17.19
CA TRP A 519 0.48 26.12 16.91
C TRP A 519 1.62 26.81 17.64
N ASN A 520 1.98 26.34 18.70
CA ASN A 520 3.03 26.90 19.50
C ASN A 520 4.31 26.95 18.74
N THR A 521 4.64 28.06 18.11
CA THR A 521 5.86 28.21 17.91
C THR A 521 6.59 28.26 16.72
N TYR A 522 7.20 27.64 16.40
CA TYR A 522 8.14 27.52 15.33
C TYR A 522 7.93 28.53 14.21
N ASN A 523 8.71 29.54 14.12
CA ASN A 523 8.81 30.46 12.98
C ASN A 523 7.52 31.10 12.43
N LYS A 524 6.44 30.88 13.09
CA LYS A 524 5.15 31.28 12.65
C LYS A 524 4.90 32.75 12.90
N LYS A 525 5.37 33.21 14.03
CA LYS A 525 5.27 34.62 14.37
C LYS A 525 6.07 35.46 13.37
N GLU A 526 7.24 34.96 13.01
CA GLU A 526 8.12 35.58 12.03
C GLU A 526 7.54 35.51 10.62
N PHE A 527 6.98 34.37 10.26
CA PHE A 527 6.34 34.17 8.97
C PHE A 527 5.08 35.04 8.79
N LEU A 528 4.23 35.12 9.81
CA LEU A 528 2.99 35.90 9.77
C LEU A 528 3.20 37.41 9.86
N THR A 529 4.28 37.86 10.45
CA THR A 529 4.62 39.27 10.54
C THR A 529 5.41 39.78 9.36
N ASN A 530 5.92 38.88 8.52
CA ASN A 530 6.68 39.25 7.32
C ASN A 530 5.73 39.51 6.15
N LYS A 531 5.53 40.79 5.84
CA LYS A 531 4.68 41.26 4.73
C LYS A 531 5.16 40.75 3.35
N ASP A 532 6.45 40.47 3.20
CA ASP A 532 7.01 39.98 1.93
C ASP A 532 6.57 38.56 1.66
N HIS A 533 6.46 37.71 2.69
CA HIS A 533 5.91 36.36 2.56
C HIS A 533 4.41 36.36 2.22
N ILE A 534 3.67 37.36 2.69
CA ILE A 534 2.25 37.55 2.33
C ILE A 534 2.13 37.92 0.86
N GLY A 535 2.98 38.85 0.38
CA GLY A 535 3.03 39.24 -1.04
C GLY A 535 3.50 38.13 -1.97
N GLU A 536 4.36 37.21 -1.52
CA GLU A 536 4.75 36.04 -2.30
C GLU A 536 3.61 34.99 -2.39
N LEU A 537 2.84 34.84 -1.34
CA LEU A 537 1.65 33.98 -1.35
C LEU A 537 0.57 34.52 -2.31
N ASP A 538 0.35 35.84 -2.33
CA ASP A 538 -0.56 36.45 -3.27
C ASP A 538 -0.11 36.26 -4.73
N LYS A 539 1.19 36.28 -5.00
CA LYS A 539 1.75 36.00 -6.35
C LYS A 539 1.61 34.53 -6.76
N LEU A 540 1.59 33.61 -5.81
CA LEU A 540 1.38 32.17 -6.09
C LEU A 540 -0.10 31.83 -6.29
N LEU A 541 -1.00 32.75 -5.93
CA LEU A 541 -2.45 32.59 -6.04
C LEU A 541 -3.05 33.23 -7.28
N ILE A 542 -2.29 34.02 -8.02
CA ILE A 542 -2.61 34.60 -9.33
C ILE A 542 -2.03 33.70 -10.42
#